data_47de56cf434e6c0014f393b2d362c27f
#
_entry.id   47de56cf434e6c0014f393b2d362c27f
#
_cell.length_a   1.000
_cell.length_b   1.000
_cell.length_c   1.000
_cell.angle_alpha   90.00
_cell.angle_beta   90.00
_cell.angle_gamma   90.00
#
_symmetry.space_group_name_H-M   'P 1'
#
loop_
_entity.id
_entity.type
_entity.pdbx_description
1 polymer ?
#
loop_
_entity_poly.entity_id
_entity_poly.type
_entity_poly.pdbx_seq_one_letter_code
_entity_poly.pdbx_strand_id
1 'polypeptide(L)'
;MAVTLDWFGCTTYRLNIDGLVVFLDTFMDRISSAPDNGATSADIKEADFAIIGHSHMDHIEGADIIARNTGAKVIGSYETARVLTEAGVQKDQLLPSAGGELHQLNDDVTVRVFPSLHSCIWSTAAPSGVDRTGDLGVPQGQRTARLAANRGDRTHLPPELAAELKELDAMRIGSSNDGGALDYLIDTPDGTIFFQNSMGYYTGILAGIRADVTIMGCAGRGNIDGEPIQGSVEDYVESVLSIVSPKRVVLGHHDNWSGALDAPDLTDITPIRERLARVAPDIEVIEPGYQDGMTLL
;
A
#
# COMPACT_ATOMS: atom_id res chain seq x y z
N MET A 1 -4.37 8.57 24.49
CA MET A 1 -3.92 7.22 24.13
C MET A 1 -3.00 7.39 22.95
N ALA A 2 -1.92 6.65 22.82
CA ALA A 2 -0.96 6.87 21.73
C ALA A 2 -1.21 5.86 20.61
N VAL A 3 -1.22 6.32 19.38
CA VAL A 3 -1.17 5.44 18.21
C VAL A 3 0.27 5.25 17.81
N THR A 4 0.76 4.01 17.79
CA THR A 4 2.10 3.69 17.31
C THR A 4 2.05 2.95 15.99
N LEU A 5 3.14 3.08 15.21
CA LEU A 5 3.29 2.49 13.89
C LEU A 5 4.63 1.77 13.79
N ASP A 6 4.59 0.55 13.28
CA ASP A 6 5.75 -0.18 12.77
C ASP A 6 5.61 -0.36 11.26
N TRP A 7 6.71 -0.18 10.53
CA TRP A 7 6.77 -0.42 9.09
C TRP A 7 7.48 -1.75 8.80
N PHE A 8 6.90 -2.57 7.92
CA PHE A 8 7.47 -3.84 7.46
C PHE A 8 7.90 -3.78 5.99
N GLY A 9 7.95 -2.57 5.43
CA GLY A 9 8.27 -2.32 4.04
C GLY A 9 7.06 -2.37 3.11
N CYS A 10 7.26 -2.05 1.83
CA CYS A 10 6.18 -1.81 0.89
C CYS A 10 5.16 -0.81 1.50
N THR A 11 3.89 -1.14 1.51
CA THR A 11 2.83 -0.42 2.26
C THR A 11 2.34 -1.20 3.48
N THR A 12 3.16 -2.13 3.99
CA THR A 12 2.79 -2.93 5.15
C THR A 12 3.17 -2.23 6.45
N TYR A 13 2.15 -1.94 7.24
CA TYR A 13 2.31 -1.31 8.55
C TYR A 13 1.50 -2.03 9.61
N ARG A 14 1.98 -1.99 10.84
CA ARG A 14 1.20 -2.36 12.02
C ARG A 14 0.90 -1.10 12.82
N LEU A 15 -0.37 -0.81 13.02
CA LEU A 15 -0.84 0.18 13.97
C LEU A 15 -1.19 -0.51 15.29
N ASN A 16 -0.74 0.07 16.40
CA ASN A 16 -1.29 -0.26 17.72
C ASN A 16 -2.03 0.98 18.23
N ILE A 17 -3.34 0.84 18.37
CA ILE A 17 -4.25 1.90 18.79
C ILE A 17 -4.77 1.51 20.18
N ASP A 18 -4.02 1.85 21.21
CA ASP A 18 -4.35 1.51 22.63
C ASP A 18 -4.67 0.00 22.83
N GLY A 19 -3.85 -0.86 22.26
CA GLY A 19 -3.99 -2.31 22.32
C GLY A 19 -4.80 -2.95 21.18
N LEU A 20 -5.51 -2.19 20.38
CA LEU A 20 -6.09 -2.67 19.11
C LEU A 20 -4.99 -2.76 18.06
N VAL A 21 -4.71 -3.95 17.54
CA VAL A 21 -3.67 -4.21 16.56
C VAL A 21 -4.28 -4.30 15.15
N VAL A 22 -3.91 -3.36 14.29
CA VAL A 22 -4.42 -3.26 12.91
C VAL A 22 -3.25 -3.29 11.93
N PHE A 23 -3.26 -4.25 11.01
CA PHE A 23 -2.33 -4.24 9.88
C PHE A 23 -2.93 -3.46 8.71
N LEU A 24 -2.10 -2.62 8.09
CA LEU A 24 -2.36 -1.98 6.80
C LEU A 24 -1.50 -2.70 5.78
N ASP A 25 -2.13 -3.40 4.85
CA ASP A 25 -1.52 -4.41 4.00
C ASP A 25 -0.71 -5.46 4.80
N THR A 26 -0.19 -6.51 4.14
CA THR A 26 0.37 -7.65 4.88
C THR A 26 1.59 -8.29 4.21
N PHE A 27 2.14 -7.66 3.18
CA PHE A 27 3.30 -8.18 2.45
C PHE A 27 4.59 -8.03 3.26
N MET A 28 5.07 -9.13 3.83
CA MET A 28 6.31 -9.15 4.59
C MET A 28 7.19 -10.39 4.29
N ASP A 29 6.67 -11.38 3.59
CA ASP A 29 7.41 -12.60 3.20
C ASP A 29 8.19 -12.33 1.91
N ARG A 30 9.49 -12.05 2.05
CA ARG A 30 10.33 -11.52 0.98
C ARG A 30 11.31 -12.56 0.44
N ILE A 31 11.72 -12.35 -0.79
CA ILE A 31 12.86 -13.04 -1.39
C ILE A 31 14.16 -12.63 -0.71
N SER A 32 15.14 -13.53 -0.68
CA SER A 32 16.44 -13.33 0.01
C SER A 32 17.28 -12.17 -0.50
N SER A 33 17.03 -11.70 -1.73
CA SER A 33 17.71 -10.53 -2.29
C SER A 33 17.07 -9.19 -1.89
N ALA A 34 15.89 -9.22 -1.26
CA ALA A 34 15.27 -8.00 -0.73
C ALA A 34 15.83 -7.67 0.66
N PRO A 35 15.81 -6.38 1.07
CA PRO A 35 16.19 -6.01 2.43
C PRO A 35 15.39 -6.77 3.48
N ASP A 36 16.06 -7.23 4.53
CA ASP A 36 15.40 -7.89 5.66
C ASP A 36 14.56 -6.87 6.45
N ASN A 37 13.27 -7.13 6.55
CA ASN A 37 12.32 -6.31 7.31
C ASN A 37 12.13 -6.79 8.76
N GLY A 38 12.82 -7.86 9.15
CA GLY A 38 12.87 -8.40 10.51
C GLY A 38 11.67 -9.27 10.91
N ALA A 39 10.74 -9.58 10.00
CA ALA A 39 9.60 -10.47 10.30
C ALA A 39 9.04 -11.14 9.05
N THR A 40 8.36 -12.25 9.27
CA THR A 40 7.50 -12.94 8.28
C THR A 40 6.05 -12.91 8.76
N SER A 41 5.10 -13.19 7.87
CA SER A 41 3.67 -13.30 8.25
C SER A 41 3.44 -14.41 9.30
N ALA A 42 4.26 -15.45 9.30
CA ALA A 42 4.21 -16.55 10.26
C ALA A 42 4.62 -16.11 11.68
N ASP A 43 5.39 -15.04 11.83
CA ASP A 43 5.83 -14.51 13.13
C ASP A 43 4.74 -13.70 13.82
N ILE A 44 3.74 -13.25 13.08
CA ILE A 44 2.64 -12.45 13.63
C ILE A 44 1.71 -13.33 14.47
N LYS A 45 1.61 -12.99 15.78
CA LYS A 45 0.81 -13.71 16.78
C LYS A 45 -0.37 -12.90 17.30
N GLU A 46 -0.40 -11.60 17.03
CA GLU A 46 -1.44 -10.69 17.49
C GLU A 46 -1.85 -9.78 16.32
N ALA A 47 -3.12 -9.79 16.00
CA ALA A 47 -3.79 -8.88 15.10
C ALA A 47 -5.30 -9.01 15.33
N ASP A 48 -6.00 -7.88 15.37
CA ASP A 48 -7.45 -7.81 15.43
C ASP A 48 -8.04 -7.61 14.02
N PHE A 49 -7.35 -6.81 13.21
CA PHE A 49 -7.75 -6.53 11.84
C PHE A 49 -6.55 -6.46 10.90
N ALA A 50 -6.80 -6.82 9.63
CA ALA A 50 -5.95 -6.48 8.49
C ALA A 50 -6.80 -5.69 7.49
N ILE A 51 -6.27 -4.57 6.99
CA ILE A 51 -6.92 -3.68 6.04
C ILE A 51 -6.11 -3.73 4.76
N ILE A 52 -6.69 -4.30 3.70
CA ILE A 52 -5.98 -4.57 2.44
C ILE A 52 -6.37 -3.53 1.40
N GLY A 53 -5.39 -2.78 0.92
CA GLY A 53 -5.59 -1.72 -0.04
C GLY A 53 -6.01 -2.19 -1.43
N HIS A 54 -5.42 -3.28 -1.92
CA HIS A 54 -5.83 -3.95 -3.15
C HIS A 54 -5.24 -5.37 -3.23
N SER A 55 -5.64 -6.12 -4.27
CA SER A 55 -5.42 -7.59 -4.28
C SER A 55 -4.12 -8.03 -4.96
N HIS A 56 -3.20 -7.13 -5.31
CA HIS A 56 -1.88 -7.54 -5.78
C HIS A 56 -1.09 -8.22 -4.67
N MET A 57 -0.17 -9.09 -5.06
CA MET A 57 0.65 -9.91 -4.18
C MET A 57 1.39 -9.08 -3.13
N ASP A 58 2.01 -7.98 -3.53
CA ASP A 58 2.79 -7.06 -2.69
C ASP A 58 1.97 -6.24 -1.67
N HIS A 59 0.66 -6.54 -1.56
CA HIS A 59 -0.27 -5.97 -0.57
C HIS A 59 -0.99 -7.04 0.24
N ILE A 60 -1.50 -8.11 -0.42
CA ILE A 60 -2.36 -9.12 0.21
C ILE A 60 -1.62 -10.34 0.76
N GLU A 61 -0.39 -10.62 0.28
CA GLU A 61 0.37 -11.80 0.71
C GLU A 61 0.59 -11.76 2.23
N GLY A 62 0.41 -12.91 2.89
CA GLY A 62 0.48 -13.03 4.35
C GLY A 62 -0.84 -12.77 5.08
N ALA A 63 -1.84 -12.12 4.45
CA ALA A 63 -3.13 -11.86 5.10
C ALA A 63 -3.85 -13.15 5.53
N ASP A 64 -3.74 -14.20 4.73
CA ASP A 64 -4.30 -15.50 5.04
C ASP A 64 -3.62 -16.16 6.24
N ILE A 65 -2.30 -16.03 6.35
CA ILE A 65 -1.51 -16.57 7.46
C ILE A 65 -1.84 -15.81 8.74
N ILE A 66 -1.82 -14.47 8.69
CA ILE A 66 -2.15 -13.63 9.83
C ILE A 66 -3.58 -13.90 10.30
N ALA A 67 -4.56 -13.90 9.39
CA ALA A 67 -5.96 -14.15 9.74
C ALA A 67 -6.16 -15.52 10.40
N ARG A 68 -5.50 -16.58 9.91
CA ARG A 68 -5.58 -17.92 10.52
C ARG A 68 -4.88 -18.01 11.86
N ASN A 69 -3.74 -17.35 12.03
CA ASN A 69 -2.95 -17.42 13.26
C ASN A 69 -3.57 -16.64 14.42
N THR A 70 -4.23 -15.51 14.11
CA THR A 70 -4.68 -14.56 15.12
C THR A 70 -6.19 -14.50 15.28
N GLY A 71 -6.94 -14.94 14.27
CA GLY A 71 -8.39 -14.74 14.19
C GLY A 71 -8.77 -13.35 13.65
N ALA A 72 -7.82 -12.57 13.16
CA ALA A 72 -8.05 -11.24 12.63
C ALA A 72 -9.14 -11.21 11.56
N LYS A 73 -9.95 -10.15 11.56
CA LYS A 73 -10.87 -9.85 10.45
C LYS A 73 -10.14 -9.09 9.36
N VAL A 74 -10.49 -9.35 8.11
CA VAL A 74 -9.86 -8.72 6.96
C VAL A 74 -10.86 -7.83 6.22
N ILE A 75 -10.57 -6.54 6.15
CA ILE A 75 -11.30 -5.54 5.37
C ILE A 75 -10.56 -5.38 4.03
N GLY A 76 -11.27 -5.47 2.92
CA GLY A 76 -10.67 -5.31 1.59
C GLY A 76 -11.70 -5.42 0.48
N SER A 77 -11.26 -5.40 -0.77
CA SER A 77 -12.16 -5.50 -1.91
C SER A 77 -12.84 -6.88 -1.99
N TYR A 78 -13.88 -7.00 -2.83
CA TYR A 78 -14.49 -8.30 -3.12
C TYR A 78 -13.50 -9.30 -3.75
N GLU A 79 -12.52 -8.80 -4.51
CA GLU A 79 -11.45 -9.64 -5.04
C GLU A 79 -10.50 -10.10 -3.91
N THR A 80 -10.17 -9.24 -2.96
CA THR A 80 -9.45 -9.60 -1.73
C THR A 80 -10.16 -10.73 -1.00
N ALA A 81 -11.47 -10.61 -0.79
CA ALA A 81 -12.26 -11.65 -0.13
C ALA A 81 -12.30 -12.95 -0.93
N ARG A 82 -12.34 -12.88 -2.26
CA ARG A 82 -12.26 -14.08 -3.14
C ARG A 82 -10.92 -14.80 -2.98
N VAL A 83 -9.82 -14.06 -3.10
CA VAL A 83 -8.45 -14.61 -2.97
C VAL A 83 -8.26 -15.26 -1.60
N LEU A 84 -8.65 -14.57 -0.53
CA LEU A 84 -8.50 -15.09 0.83
C LEU A 84 -9.41 -16.29 1.12
N THR A 85 -10.61 -16.34 0.51
CA THR A 85 -11.48 -17.53 0.60
C THR A 85 -10.83 -18.75 -0.05
N GLU A 86 -10.19 -18.58 -1.22
CA GLU A 86 -9.44 -19.63 -1.90
C GLU A 86 -8.20 -20.06 -1.09
N ALA A 87 -7.58 -19.13 -0.37
CA ALA A 87 -6.48 -19.40 0.56
C ALA A 87 -6.94 -20.01 1.91
N GLY A 88 -8.24 -20.23 2.10
CA GLY A 88 -8.82 -20.94 3.26
C GLY A 88 -9.15 -20.06 4.48
N VAL A 89 -9.18 -18.74 4.33
CA VAL A 89 -9.68 -17.84 5.38
C VAL A 89 -11.19 -18.01 5.55
N GLN A 90 -11.66 -18.04 6.81
CA GLN A 90 -13.07 -18.23 7.10
C GLN A 90 -13.91 -17.03 6.67
N LYS A 91 -15.12 -17.28 6.17
CA LYS A 91 -15.99 -16.21 5.63
C LYS A 91 -16.39 -15.18 6.65
N ASP A 92 -16.51 -15.54 7.92
CA ASP A 92 -16.85 -14.64 9.01
C ASP A 92 -15.70 -13.72 9.44
N GLN A 93 -14.48 -14.01 8.96
CA GLN A 93 -13.35 -13.13 9.09
C GLN A 93 -13.26 -12.08 7.95
N LEU A 94 -14.00 -12.25 6.84
CA LEU A 94 -13.90 -11.39 5.67
C LEU A 94 -14.98 -10.31 5.66
N LEU A 95 -14.56 -9.07 5.51
CA LEU A 95 -15.38 -7.87 5.44
C LEU A 95 -15.20 -7.18 4.07
N PRO A 96 -15.80 -7.75 3.00
CA PRO A 96 -15.63 -7.22 1.65
C PRO A 96 -16.30 -5.84 1.52
N SER A 97 -15.58 -4.92 0.86
CA SER A 97 -15.97 -3.54 0.68
C SER A 97 -15.77 -3.08 -0.76
N ALA A 98 -16.50 -2.07 -1.18
CA ALA A 98 -16.42 -1.47 -2.50
C ALA A 98 -16.21 0.06 -2.45
N GLY A 99 -16.26 0.63 -1.24
CA GLY A 99 -16.24 2.05 -0.96
C GLY A 99 -17.59 2.58 -0.50
N GLY A 100 -17.57 3.34 0.60
CA GLY A 100 -18.74 3.86 1.29
C GLY A 100 -19.09 3.14 2.59
N GLU A 101 -18.53 1.97 2.83
CA GLU A 101 -18.72 1.22 4.06
C GLU A 101 -18.04 1.93 5.25
N LEU A 102 -18.64 1.76 6.43
CA LEU A 102 -18.09 2.16 7.72
C LEU A 102 -18.00 0.92 8.60
N HIS A 103 -16.79 0.47 8.88
CA HIS A 103 -16.54 -0.64 9.79
C HIS A 103 -16.18 -0.13 11.17
N GLN A 104 -16.80 -0.68 12.20
CA GLN A 104 -16.44 -0.44 13.59
C GLN A 104 -15.43 -1.51 14.02
N LEU A 105 -14.23 -1.09 14.44
CA LEU A 105 -13.17 -2.01 14.88
C LEU A 105 -13.30 -2.33 16.37
N ASN A 106 -13.59 -1.32 17.18
CA ASN A 106 -13.97 -1.43 18.60
C ASN A 106 -14.91 -0.26 18.96
N ASP A 107 -15.15 0.00 20.24
CA ASP A 107 -16.10 1.04 20.67
C ASP A 107 -15.65 2.46 20.26
N ASP A 108 -14.35 2.69 20.07
CA ASP A 108 -13.76 4.01 19.88
C ASP A 108 -13.12 4.20 18.50
N VAL A 109 -12.89 3.12 17.73
CA VAL A 109 -12.19 3.16 16.44
C VAL A 109 -13.07 2.69 15.30
N THR A 110 -13.15 3.50 14.25
CA THR A 110 -13.86 3.16 13.01
C THR A 110 -12.98 3.31 11.79
N VAL A 111 -13.34 2.60 10.71
CA VAL A 111 -12.70 2.70 9.40
C VAL A 111 -13.73 2.95 8.32
N ARG A 112 -13.61 4.07 7.64
CA ARG A 112 -14.39 4.38 6.45
C ARG A 112 -13.62 4.02 5.20
N VAL A 113 -14.29 3.30 4.31
CA VAL A 113 -13.73 2.82 3.04
C VAL A 113 -14.09 3.78 1.91
N PHE A 114 -13.11 4.06 1.05
CA PHE A 114 -13.30 4.87 -0.17
C PHE A 114 -12.82 4.11 -1.39
N PRO A 115 -13.52 4.18 -2.53
CA PRO A 115 -12.97 3.66 -3.77
C PRO A 115 -11.80 4.52 -4.21
N SER A 116 -10.75 3.87 -4.70
CA SER A 116 -9.51 4.50 -5.14
C SER A 116 -9.06 3.96 -6.49
N LEU A 117 -7.87 4.34 -6.92
CA LEU A 117 -7.26 3.91 -8.16
C LEU A 117 -5.87 3.33 -7.91
N HIS A 118 -5.53 2.33 -8.69
CA HIS A 118 -4.17 1.81 -8.70
C HIS A 118 -3.25 2.73 -9.52
N SER A 119 -1.94 2.76 -9.18
CA SER A 119 -0.92 3.43 -9.97
C SER A 119 -0.92 2.98 -11.43
N CYS A 120 -0.47 3.84 -12.35
CA CYS A 120 -0.49 3.54 -13.79
C CYS A 120 0.64 2.59 -14.20
N ILE A 121 0.60 1.34 -13.73
CA ILE A 121 1.61 0.32 -14.03
C ILE A 121 1.65 -0.13 -15.49
N TRP A 122 0.62 0.19 -16.28
CA TRP A 122 0.60 -0.05 -17.74
C TRP A 122 1.41 0.99 -18.52
N SER A 123 1.74 2.11 -17.91
CA SER A 123 2.54 3.16 -18.52
C SER A 123 4.00 2.92 -18.17
N THR A 124 4.89 3.04 -19.14
CA THR A 124 6.33 2.99 -18.88
C THR A 124 6.72 4.19 -18.02
N ALA A 125 6.58 4.06 -16.72
CA ALA A 125 6.99 5.09 -15.79
C ALA A 125 8.52 5.15 -15.77
N ALA A 126 9.08 6.29 -16.08
CA ALA A 126 10.45 6.54 -15.73
C ALA A 126 10.49 7.18 -14.34
N PRO A 127 11.67 7.25 -13.74
CA PRO A 127 11.90 7.91 -12.47
C PRO A 127 11.30 9.31 -12.38
N SER A 128 11.11 9.77 -11.15
CA SER A 128 10.65 11.10 -10.79
C SER A 128 11.39 12.24 -11.52
N GLY A 129 10.79 13.41 -11.58
CA GLY A 129 11.40 14.62 -12.13
C GLY A 129 11.31 14.79 -13.65
N VAL A 130 10.63 13.88 -14.35
CA VAL A 130 10.43 13.97 -15.80
C VAL A 130 8.96 14.08 -16.11
N ASP A 131 8.57 15.14 -16.80
CA ASP A 131 7.21 15.29 -17.33
C ASP A 131 6.85 14.12 -18.25
N ARG A 132 5.61 13.68 -18.16
CA ARG A 132 5.08 12.60 -18.95
C ARG A 132 4.02 13.11 -19.90
N THR A 133 4.25 12.88 -21.15
CA THR A 133 3.19 12.83 -22.14
C THR A 133 2.75 11.38 -22.16
N GLY A 134 1.63 11.04 -21.80
CA GLY A 134 1.58 9.70 -21.62
C GLY A 134 0.52 8.89 -22.29
N ASP A 135 0.03 7.92 -21.65
CA ASP A 135 -0.91 6.94 -22.13
C ASP A 135 -2.36 7.39 -21.93
N LEU A 136 -2.60 8.69 -22.02
CA LEU A 136 -3.93 9.28 -21.89
C LEU A 136 -4.89 8.62 -22.89
N GLY A 137 -6.05 8.21 -22.39
CA GLY A 137 -7.08 7.57 -23.22
C GLY A 137 -6.73 6.17 -23.69
N VAL A 138 -5.77 5.48 -23.11
CA VAL A 138 -5.45 4.09 -23.44
C VAL A 138 -6.59 3.16 -23.00
N PRO A 139 -7.24 2.43 -23.93
CA PRO A 139 -8.32 1.51 -23.59
C PRO A 139 -7.88 0.40 -22.65
N GLN A 140 -8.77 -0.08 -21.78
CA GLN A 140 -8.48 -1.09 -20.76
C GLN A 140 -7.83 -2.36 -21.31
N GLY A 141 -8.26 -2.84 -22.48
CA GLY A 141 -7.64 -4.01 -23.14
C GLY A 141 -6.16 -3.81 -23.49
N GLN A 142 -5.77 -2.58 -23.85
CA GLN A 142 -4.37 -2.26 -24.11
C GLN A 142 -3.57 -2.14 -22.80
N ARG A 143 -4.16 -1.55 -21.75
CA ARG A 143 -3.55 -1.50 -20.41
C ARG A 143 -3.25 -2.91 -19.90
N THR A 144 -4.23 -3.81 -19.98
CA THR A 144 -4.08 -5.23 -19.60
C THR A 144 -3.01 -5.94 -20.44
N ALA A 145 -2.96 -5.69 -21.75
CA ALA A 145 -1.96 -6.30 -22.62
C ALA A 145 -0.54 -5.81 -22.30
N ARG A 146 -0.36 -4.52 -22.03
CA ARG A 146 0.92 -3.94 -21.62
C ARG A 146 1.39 -4.50 -20.28
N LEU A 147 0.48 -4.60 -19.31
CA LEU A 147 0.79 -5.20 -18.01
C LEU A 147 1.23 -6.66 -18.15
N ALA A 148 0.53 -7.45 -18.97
CA ALA A 148 0.89 -8.84 -19.22
C ALA A 148 2.26 -8.98 -19.91
N ALA A 149 2.61 -8.07 -20.82
CA ALA A 149 3.90 -8.05 -21.49
C ALA A 149 5.07 -7.69 -20.55
N ASN A 150 4.80 -6.90 -19.50
CA ASN A 150 5.80 -6.51 -18.50
C ASN A 150 6.05 -7.57 -17.43
N ARG A 151 5.25 -8.66 -17.41
CA ARG A 151 5.41 -9.76 -16.45
C ARG A 151 6.60 -10.63 -16.84
N GLY A 152 7.74 -10.28 -16.28
CA GLY A 152 8.79 -11.14 -15.82
C GLY A 152 9.47 -12.05 -16.85
N ASP A 153 10.35 -11.52 -17.71
CA ASP A 153 11.49 -12.32 -18.17
C ASP A 153 12.48 -12.49 -17.02
N ARG A 154 12.52 -13.70 -16.43
CA ARG A 154 13.42 -14.07 -15.33
C ARG A 154 14.72 -14.74 -15.80
N THR A 155 14.95 -14.78 -17.12
CA THR A 155 16.12 -15.45 -17.70
C THR A 155 17.45 -14.77 -17.35
N HIS A 156 17.39 -13.53 -16.90
CA HIS A 156 18.55 -12.74 -16.46
C HIS A 156 18.91 -12.93 -14.97
N LEU A 157 18.06 -13.62 -14.19
CA LEU A 157 18.31 -13.84 -12.77
C LEU A 157 19.31 -14.97 -12.54
N PRO A 158 20.12 -14.91 -11.45
CA PRO A 158 20.89 -16.04 -11.00
C PRO A 158 20.01 -17.27 -10.79
N PRO A 159 20.47 -18.48 -11.16
CA PRO A 159 19.65 -19.70 -11.08
C PRO A 159 19.07 -19.98 -9.68
N GLU A 160 19.83 -19.68 -8.63
CA GLU A 160 19.42 -19.84 -7.23
C GLU A 160 18.25 -18.92 -6.89
N LEU A 161 18.34 -17.66 -7.28
CA LEU A 161 17.29 -16.68 -7.07
C LEU A 161 16.03 -16.99 -7.90
N ALA A 162 16.22 -17.48 -9.13
CA ALA A 162 15.10 -17.91 -9.97
C ALA A 162 14.37 -19.13 -9.37
N ALA A 163 15.10 -20.04 -8.71
CA ALA A 163 14.53 -21.20 -8.02
C ALA A 163 13.75 -20.76 -6.76
N GLU A 164 14.32 -19.88 -5.95
CA GLU A 164 13.66 -19.30 -4.77
C GLU A 164 12.36 -18.57 -5.15
N LEU A 165 12.40 -17.72 -6.17
CA LEU A 165 11.20 -17.04 -6.67
C LEU A 165 10.13 -18.02 -7.14
N LYS A 166 10.53 -19.14 -7.76
CA LYS A 166 9.56 -20.15 -8.19
C LYS A 166 8.89 -20.84 -7.00
N GLU A 167 9.64 -21.09 -5.93
CA GLU A 167 9.09 -21.67 -4.69
C GLU A 167 8.16 -20.69 -4.00
N LEU A 168 8.55 -19.43 -3.88
CA LEU A 168 7.72 -18.37 -3.32
C LEU A 168 6.42 -18.20 -4.12
N ASP A 169 6.50 -18.10 -5.45
CA ASP A 169 5.32 -17.95 -6.30
C ASP A 169 4.31 -19.10 -6.16
N ALA A 170 4.79 -20.31 -5.81
CA ALA A 170 3.91 -21.44 -5.59
C ALA A 170 3.11 -21.34 -4.27
N MET A 171 3.58 -20.54 -3.32
CA MET A 171 2.94 -20.32 -2.01
C MET A 171 2.20 -18.99 -1.93
N ARG A 172 2.57 -18.03 -2.79
CA ARG A 172 2.02 -16.68 -2.79
C ARG A 172 0.55 -16.65 -3.12
N ILE A 173 -0.17 -15.82 -2.41
CA ILE A 173 -1.53 -15.44 -2.73
C ILE A 173 -1.55 -14.06 -3.40
N GLY A 174 -2.58 -13.81 -4.16
CA GLY A 174 -2.78 -12.52 -4.83
C GLY A 174 -3.56 -12.69 -6.12
N SER A 175 -3.95 -11.56 -6.68
CA SER A 175 -4.62 -11.50 -7.97
C SER A 175 -3.74 -10.78 -8.99
N SER A 176 -3.95 -11.11 -10.26
CA SER A 176 -3.39 -10.31 -11.35
C SER A 176 -4.17 -9.02 -11.60
N ASN A 177 -5.32 -8.89 -10.99
CA ASN A 177 -6.15 -7.70 -10.97
C ASN A 177 -6.00 -7.02 -9.61
N ASP A 178 -5.98 -5.70 -9.58
CA ASP A 178 -6.01 -4.93 -8.34
C ASP A 178 -7.27 -5.19 -7.53
N GLY A 179 -8.35 -5.59 -8.20
CA GLY A 179 -9.64 -5.91 -7.58
C GLY A 179 -10.44 -4.67 -7.16
N GLY A 180 -10.03 -3.49 -7.64
CA GLY A 180 -10.50 -2.20 -7.18
C GLY A 180 -9.73 -1.75 -5.95
N ALA A 181 -8.79 -0.81 -6.15
CA ALA A 181 -8.03 -0.22 -5.05
C ALA A 181 -8.96 0.54 -4.11
N LEU A 182 -8.68 0.46 -2.82
CA LEU A 182 -9.44 1.11 -1.76
C LEU A 182 -8.51 1.97 -0.92
N ASP A 183 -8.96 3.15 -0.54
CA ASP A 183 -8.36 3.99 0.47
C ASP A 183 -9.18 3.94 1.77
N TYR A 184 -8.54 4.24 2.89
CA TYR A 184 -9.14 4.10 4.19
C TYR A 184 -8.91 5.32 5.06
N LEU A 185 -9.97 5.78 5.74
CA LEU A 185 -9.87 6.78 6.80
C LEU A 185 -10.18 6.10 8.12
N ILE A 186 -9.16 6.00 8.97
CA ILE A 186 -9.24 5.41 10.31
C ILE A 186 -9.47 6.56 11.27
N ASP A 187 -10.57 6.51 11.99
CA ASP A 187 -10.96 7.49 12.99
C ASP A 187 -10.68 6.93 14.37
N THR A 188 -9.87 7.62 15.15
CA THR A 188 -9.42 7.23 16.49
C THR A 188 -9.69 8.35 17.49
N PRO A 189 -9.70 8.10 18.79
CA PRO A 189 -9.84 9.17 19.80
C PRO A 189 -8.75 10.24 19.75
N ASP A 190 -7.57 9.92 19.21
CA ASP A 190 -6.42 10.82 19.19
C ASP A 190 -6.28 11.58 17.86
N GLY A 191 -7.03 11.19 16.83
CA GLY A 191 -7.03 11.82 15.52
C GLY A 191 -7.34 10.86 14.39
N THR A 192 -7.20 11.34 13.15
CA THR A 192 -7.57 10.62 11.94
C THR A 192 -6.36 10.24 11.12
N ILE A 193 -6.36 9.01 10.58
CA ILE A 193 -5.30 8.48 9.72
C ILE A 193 -5.89 8.12 8.36
N PHE A 194 -5.41 8.75 7.30
CA PHE A 194 -5.73 8.39 5.93
C PHE A 194 -4.68 7.45 5.37
N PHE A 195 -5.09 6.26 4.94
CA PHE A 195 -4.22 5.27 4.32
C PHE A 195 -4.51 5.16 2.83
N GLN A 196 -3.51 5.49 2.02
CA GLN A 196 -3.50 5.35 0.58
C GLN A 196 -2.36 4.41 0.18
N ASN A 197 -2.70 3.16 -0.17
CA ASN A 197 -1.72 2.11 -0.43
C ASN A 197 -1.08 2.19 -1.82
N SER A 198 -1.76 2.77 -2.79
CA SER A 198 -1.30 2.91 -4.17
C SER A 198 -1.37 4.36 -4.64
N MET A 199 -0.63 4.68 -5.70
CA MET A 199 -0.57 6.05 -6.22
C MET A 199 -1.75 6.33 -7.17
N GLY A 200 -2.97 6.40 -6.64
CA GLY A 200 -4.14 6.74 -7.43
C GLY A 200 -5.27 7.34 -6.59
N TYR A 201 -6.06 8.23 -7.18
CA TYR A 201 -7.25 8.76 -6.54
C TYR A 201 -8.26 9.30 -7.55
N TYR A 202 -9.52 9.37 -7.11
CA TYR A 202 -10.56 10.16 -7.76
C TYR A 202 -10.62 11.53 -7.10
N THR A 203 -10.45 12.60 -7.88
CA THR A 203 -10.44 14.00 -7.38
C THR A 203 -11.70 14.31 -6.57
N GLY A 204 -12.87 13.89 -7.06
CA GLY A 204 -14.15 14.14 -6.40
C GLY A 204 -14.30 13.43 -5.03
N ILE A 205 -13.63 12.30 -4.84
CA ILE A 205 -13.63 11.54 -3.59
C ILE A 205 -12.62 12.14 -2.62
N LEU A 206 -11.38 12.31 -3.06
CA LEU A 206 -10.30 12.81 -2.22
C LEU A 206 -10.60 14.21 -1.67
N ALA A 207 -11.27 15.06 -2.45
CA ALA A 207 -11.64 16.42 -2.03
C ALA A 207 -12.48 16.48 -0.74
N GLY A 208 -13.21 15.42 -0.40
CA GLY A 208 -13.98 15.29 0.83
C GLY A 208 -13.22 14.77 2.04
N ILE A 209 -11.96 14.37 1.88
CA ILE A 209 -11.15 13.74 2.92
C ILE A 209 -10.26 14.76 3.61
N ARG A 210 -10.20 14.70 4.93
CA ARG A 210 -9.26 15.40 5.80
C ARG A 210 -8.71 14.41 6.81
N ALA A 211 -7.42 14.49 7.11
CA ALA A 211 -6.80 13.61 8.09
C ALA A 211 -5.68 14.35 8.84
N ASP A 212 -5.39 13.93 10.08
CA ASP A 212 -4.24 14.42 10.84
C ASP A 212 -2.94 13.82 10.32
N VAL A 213 -3.00 12.55 9.93
CA VAL A 213 -1.87 11.80 9.37
C VAL A 213 -2.29 11.19 8.03
N THR A 214 -1.40 11.24 7.04
CA THR A 214 -1.53 10.48 5.79
C THR A 214 -0.40 9.45 5.71
N ILE A 215 -0.75 8.18 5.52
CA ILE A 215 0.19 7.10 5.18
C ILE A 215 -0.01 6.80 3.71
N MET A 216 1.04 6.93 2.90
CA MET A 216 0.89 6.76 1.45
C MET A 216 2.06 6.06 0.79
N GLY A 217 1.75 5.26 -0.24
CA GLY A 217 2.74 4.71 -1.13
C GLY A 217 3.30 5.77 -2.09
N CYS A 218 4.59 5.71 -2.38
CA CYS A 218 5.28 6.64 -3.29
C CYS A 218 6.10 5.92 -4.37
N ALA A 219 5.61 4.76 -4.85
CA ALA A 219 6.23 4.00 -5.93
C ALA A 219 5.34 3.96 -7.19
N GLY A 220 5.96 4.12 -8.36
CA GLY A 220 5.27 4.03 -9.63
C GLY A 220 4.86 5.38 -10.22
N ARG A 221 3.80 5.40 -11.00
CA ARG A 221 3.27 6.60 -11.64
C ARG A 221 1.86 6.89 -11.14
N GLY A 222 1.63 8.11 -10.69
CA GLY A 222 0.35 8.55 -10.18
C GLY A 222 -0.79 8.43 -11.21
N ASN A 223 -1.96 8.03 -10.72
CA ASN A 223 -3.20 7.88 -11.46
C ASN A 223 -4.24 8.86 -10.91
N ILE A 224 -4.59 9.87 -11.68
CA ILE A 224 -5.59 10.85 -11.28
C ILE A 224 -6.80 10.69 -12.20
N ASP A 225 -7.95 10.36 -11.62
CA ASP A 225 -9.21 10.17 -12.33
C ASP A 225 -9.13 9.15 -13.49
N GLY A 226 -8.25 8.16 -13.38
CA GLY A 226 -8.06 7.10 -14.38
C GLY A 226 -6.95 7.35 -15.40
N GLU A 227 -6.24 8.48 -15.30
CA GLU A 227 -5.19 8.83 -16.25
C GLU A 227 -3.84 9.06 -15.54
N PRO A 228 -2.73 8.72 -16.21
CA PRO A 228 -1.39 8.95 -15.68
C PRO A 228 -1.13 10.43 -15.42
N ILE A 229 -0.57 10.76 -14.25
CA ILE A 229 -0.13 12.13 -13.97
C ILE A 229 0.92 12.58 -15.01
N GLN A 230 0.84 13.84 -15.42
CA GLN A 230 1.79 14.49 -16.31
C GLN A 230 2.96 15.14 -15.54
N GLY A 231 3.42 14.51 -14.52
CA GLY A 231 4.47 15.01 -13.64
C GLY A 231 5.22 13.91 -12.93
N SER A 232 5.99 14.28 -11.95
CA SER A 232 6.81 13.39 -11.15
C SER A 232 6.03 12.76 -9.98
N VAL A 233 6.70 11.89 -9.22
CA VAL A 233 6.18 11.34 -7.96
C VAL A 233 5.95 12.47 -6.94
N GLU A 234 6.85 13.46 -6.90
CA GLU A 234 6.74 14.63 -6.03
C GLU A 234 5.49 15.46 -6.35
N ASP A 235 5.15 15.62 -7.63
CA ASP A 235 3.93 16.32 -8.05
C ASP A 235 2.68 15.56 -7.59
N TYR A 236 2.71 14.23 -7.64
CA TYR A 236 1.62 13.41 -7.14
C TYR A 236 1.45 13.56 -5.61
N VAL A 237 2.55 13.41 -4.86
CA VAL A 237 2.53 13.53 -3.41
C VAL A 237 2.03 14.92 -3.00
N GLU A 238 2.54 16.00 -3.62
CA GLU A 238 2.07 17.36 -3.40
C GLU A 238 0.56 17.47 -3.65
N SER A 239 0.06 16.89 -4.75
CA SER A 239 -1.36 17.00 -5.10
C SER A 239 -2.26 16.33 -4.05
N VAL A 240 -1.91 15.15 -3.57
CA VAL A 240 -2.64 14.45 -2.51
C VAL A 240 -2.62 15.26 -1.21
N LEU A 241 -1.43 15.68 -0.77
CA LEU A 241 -1.28 16.39 0.50
C LEU A 241 -1.92 17.79 0.49
N SER A 242 -1.95 18.46 -0.65
CA SER A 242 -2.66 19.74 -0.79
C SER A 242 -4.17 19.59 -0.62
N ILE A 243 -4.74 18.45 -0.97
CA ILE A 243 -6.17 18.15 -0.83
C ILE A 243 -6.48 17.66 0.59
N VAL A 244 -5.76 16.65 1.08
CA VAL A 244 -6.01 16.03 2.40
C VAL A 244 -5.61 16.96 3.55
N SER A 245 -4.55 17.76 3.37
CA SER A 245 -3.98 18.72 4.33
C SER A 245 -3.64 18.11 5.69
N PRO A 246 -2.83 17.04 5.75
CA PRO A 246 -2.46 16.43 7.02
C PRO A 246 -1.40 17.26 7.75
N LYS A 247 -1.21 16.98 9.04
CA LYS A 247 -0.08 17.50 9.83
C LYS A 247 1.19 16.69 9.61
N ARG A 248 1.04 15.39 9.32
CA ARG A 248 2.12 14.43 9.11
C ARG A 248 1.85 13.56 7.89
N VAL A 249 2.91 13.22 7.17
CA VAL A 249 2.88 12.20 6.11
C VAL A 249 3.94 11.14 6.38
N VAL A 250 3.51 9.87 6.35
CA VAL A 250 4.38 8.69 6.37
C VAL A 250 4.49 8.18 4.95
N LEU A 251 5.72 8.11 4.43
CA LEU A 251 5.97 7.61 3.08
C LEU A 251 6.37 6.13 3.14
N GLY A 252 5.84 5.34 2.25
CA GLY A 252 6.14 3.93 2.09
C GLY A 252 6.26 3.51 0.64
N HIS A 253 6.46 2.22 0.39
CA HIS A 253 6.61 1.63 -0.93
C HIS A 253 7.84 2.16 -1.70
N HIS A 254 8.82 2.68 -0.98
CA HIS A 254 10.07 3.20 -1.55
C HIS A 254 11.27 2.28 -1.29
N ASP A 255 11.05 1.15 -0.64
CA ASP A 255 12.07 0.11 -0.43
C ASP A 255 12.15 -0.88 -1.61
N ASN A 256 13.25 -1.61 -1.68
CA ASN A 256 13.46 -2.67 -2.67
C ASN A 256 12.72 -3.97 -2.26
N TRP A 257 11.42 -3.88 -2.05
CA TRP A 257 10.59 -5.00 -1.62
C TRP A 257 10.62 -6.20 -2.59
N SER A 258 10.87 -5.95 -3.87
CA SER A 258 10.93 -6.98 -4.91
C SER A 258 12.28 -7.70 -4.98
N GLY A 259 13.31 -7.22 -4.28
CA GLY A 259 14.65 -7.75 -4.32
C GLY A 259 15.37 -7.59 -5.66
N ALA A 260 15.04 -6.53 -6.41
CA ALA A 260 15.71 -6.23 -7.68
C ALA A 260 17.21 -5.97 -7.46
N LEU A 261 18.06 -6.73 -8.17
CA LEU A 261 19.51 -6.77 -7.93
C LEU A 261 20.24 -5.46 -8.31
N ASP A 262 19.62 -4.64 -9.14
CA ASP A 262 20.15 -3.36 -9.65
C ASP A 262 19.48 -2.13 -8.99
N ALA A 263 18.58 -2.36 -8.03
CA ALA A 263 17.93 -1.30 -7.29
C ALA A 263 18.60 -1.07 -5.91
N PRO A 264 18.61 0.16 -5.39
CA PRO A 264 19.02 0.42 -4.02
C PRO A 264 18.02 -0.18 -3.03
N ASP A 265 18.45 -0.46 -1.79
CA ASP A 265 17.58 -0.96 -0.73
C ASP A 265 16.41 -0.02 -0.43
N LEU A 266 16.68 1.29 -0.48
CA LEU A 266 15.68 2.35 -0.37
C LEU A 266 15.84 3.33 -1.55
N THR A 267 14.72 3.67 -2.17
CA THR A 267 14.70 4.76 -3.16
C THR A 267 14.87 6.10 -2.43
N ASP A 268 15.71 6.99 -2.98
CA ASP A 268 15.92 8.33 -2.42
C ASP A 268 14.63 9.16 -2.50
N ILE A 269 14.07 9.53 -1.34
CA ILE A 269 12.90 10.40 -1.22
C ILE A 269 13.26 11.86 -0.94
N THR A 270 14.54 12.22 -1.00
CA THR A 270 15.00 13.62 -0.86
C THR A 270 14.24 14.59 -1.78
N PRO A 271 13.98 14.25 -3.06
CA PRO A 271 13.21 15.13 -3.94
C PRO A 271 11.79 15.43 -3.41
N ILE A 272 11.11 14.43 -2.81
CA ILE A 272 9.80 14.61 -2.19
C ILE A 272 9.92 15.55 -0.98
N ARG A 273 10.89 15.34 -0.10
CA ARG A 273 11.13 16.17 1.08
C ARG A 273 11.42 17.61 0.72
N GLU A 274 12.32 17.84 -0.25
CA GLU A 274 12.65 19.18 -0.72
C GLU A 274 11.45 19.89 -1.36
N ARG A 275 10.61 19.14 -2.09
CA ARG A 275 9.38 19.69 -2.66
C ARG A 275 8.44 20.12 -1.55
N LEU A 276 8.14 19.27 -0.60
CA LEU A 276 7.22 19.56 0.50
C LEU A 276 7.74 20.67 1.41
N ALA A 277 9.04 20.75 1.68
CA ALA A 277 9.63 21.85 2.42
C ALA A 277 9.39 23.23 1.78
N ARG A 278 9.21 23.29 0.45
CA ARG A 278 8.90 24.53 -0.26
C ARG A 278 7.41 24.86 -0.30
N VAL A 279 6.56 23.84 -0.53
CA VAL A 279 5.12 24.06 -0.84
C VAL A 279 4.20 23.82 0.34
N ALA A 280 4.61 23.01 1.31
CA ALA A 280 3.85 22.63 2.49
C ALA A 280 4.76 22.47 3.72
N PRO A 281 5.46 23.52 4.15
CA PRO A 281 6.49 23.44 5.20
C PRO A 281 5.95 23.04 6.57
N ASP A 282 4.64 23.13 6.77
CA ASP A 282 3.98 22.77 8.02
C ASP A 282 3.67 21.25 8.11
N ILE A 283 3.88 20.48 7.03
CA ILE A 283 3.69 19.04 7.04
C ILE A 283 5.00 18.36 7.44
N GLU A 284 4.96 17.61 8.54
CA GLU A 284 6.06 16.75 8.96
C GLU A 284 6.16 15.54 8.04
N VAL A 285 7.30 15.35 7.36
CA VAL A 285 7.57 14.20 6.50
C VAL A 285 8.32 13.13 7.29
N ILE A 286 7.70 11.96 7.43
CA ILE A 286 8.23 10.82 8.16
C ILE A 286 8.65 9.73 7.16
N GLU A 287 9.90 9.31 7.24
CA GLU A 287 10.44 8.12 6.58
C GLU A 287 10.69 7.07 7.66
N PRO A 288 9.84 6.04 7.75
CA PRO A 288 9.99 5.04 8.79
C PRO A 288 11.17 4.11 8.49
N GLY A 289 11.88 3.67 9.52
CA GLY A 289 12.70 2.47 9.47
C GLY A 289 11.86 1.22 9.76
N TYR A 290 12.40 0.05 9.44
CA TYR A 290 11.70 -1.20 9.71
C TYR A 290 11.50 -1.40 11.22
N GLN A 291 10.25 -1.54 11.64
CA GLN A 291 9.83 -1.84 13.03
C GLN A 291 10.35 -0.85 14.09
N ASP A 292 10.45 0.44 13.76
CA ASP A 292 10.97 1.47 14.68
C ASP A 292 10.03 1.80 15.86
N GLY A 293 8.77 1.40 15.81
CA GLY A 293 7.81 1.64 16.91
C GLY A 293 7.48 3.11 17.12
N MET A 294 7.36 3.91 16.05
CA MET A 294 7.16 5.35 16.16
C MET A 294 5.77 5.73 16.65
N THR A 295 5.68 6.83 17.43
CA THR A 295 4.40 7.44 17.79
C THR A 295 3.86 8.26 16.63
N LEU A 296 2.63 7.94 16.21
CA LEU A 296 1.98 8.55 15.07
C LEU A 296 0.99 9.66 15.48
N LEU A 297 0.20 9.40 16.55
CA LEU A 297 -0.77 10.33 17.15
C LEU A 297 -0.66 10.34 18.67
#